data_81ea79d44b9da68ad0634c41814d9700
#
_entry.id   81ea79d44b9da68ad0634c41814d9700
#
_cell.length_a   1.000
_cell.length_b   1.000
_cell.length_c   1.000
_cell.angle_alpha   90.00
_cell.angle_beta   90.00
_cell.angle_gamma   90.00
#
_symmetry.space_group_name_H-M   'P 1'
#
loop_
_entity.id
_entity.type
_entity.pdbx_description
1 polymer ?
#
loop_
_entity_poly.entity_id
_entity_poly.type
_entity_poly.pdbx_seq_one_letter_code
_entity_poly.pdbx_strand_id
1 'polypeptide(L)'
;MKQLFAALLLALTFNSQAMAQQRTVKLRVIETSDVHGSFFPYDFINRKPKAGTLARVSSYVNNLRKDYKDNLILLENGDILQGQPTCYYYNYVNTEARNVAADVVNYMKYDAQVFGNHDVETGHPVYDKWIKELNCPVLGSNIISTSTGEPYVKPYLILNREGVKVAVLGMITPAIPNWLTENLWSGLKFENMVTNARKWVKYLQENEKPDVIIGLFHSGKDGGIQTAEYDEDASIKVAKEVPGFDLVLFGHDHTRDNETVTNADGKQVVCLDPANNAISVADAEITLTLNKKKVNGKKQLVVTDKKVTGKIVDVTDCPIDEDFMKTFEPQIAEVKKYVGKQIGNFKTTIYSRDQFFGSSAFNDFILNLQLQITNADISFNAPLQFNAVLKAGPIYVSDMFNLYKYENQLYVMRMTGEEIRKHLEMSYNLWVNTMKSPDDHLLLLDEKTIGDQQRLGFKNLSFNFDSAAGIDYEVDVTKPDGEKVKILRMSNGEPFDEKKWYKVAVNSYRGNGGGELLTKGAGIPKDSLESRIIYRSKRDQRYYLMEEIEKMGTVDAKPNNNWKFVPEAWTKPAAQRDFELLFGKKQ
;
A
#
# COMPACT_ATOMS: atom_id res chain seq x y z
N MET A 1 25.50 69.00 20.45
CA MET A 1 24.66 68.49 19.38
C MET A 1 25.46 67.76 18.26
N LYS A 2 26.58 68.25 17.75
CA LYS A 2 27.36 67.62 16.69
C LYS A 2 27.98 66.24 17.08
N GLN A 3 28.39 66.05 18.37
CA GLN A 3 28.94 64.80 18.83
C GLN A 3 27.90 63.69 19.10
N LEU A 4 26.65 64.05 19.45
CA LEU A 4 25.56 63.08 19.56
C LEU A 4 25.07 62.55 18.19
N PHE A 5 25.11 63.42 17.13
CA PHE A 5 24.78 63.01 15.78
C PHE A 5 25.79 62.03 15.16
N ALA A 6 27.10 62.21 15.47
CA ALA A 6 28.14 61.31 14.99
C ALA A 6 28.07 59.93 15.64
N ALA A 7 27.71 59.85 16.95
CA ALA A 7 27.52 58.57 17.65
C ALA A 7 26.25 57.80 17.15
N LEU A 8 25.17 58.53 16.80
CA LEU A 8 23.96 57.90 16.25
C LEU A 8 24.18 57.39 14.81
N LEU A 9 24.94 58.10 13.98
CA LEU A 9 25.31 57.61 12.64
C LEU A 9 26.25 56.40 12.69
N LEU A 10 27.21 56.37 13.62
CA LEU A 10 28.08 55.19 13.80
C LEU A 10 27.29 53.95 14.32
N ALA A 11 26.32 54.18 15.23
CA ALA A 11 25.47 53.07 15.74
C ALA A 11 24.53 52.52 14.65
N LEU A 12 24.02 53.39 13.75
CA LEU A 12 23.20 52.98 12.60
C LEU A 12 24.02 52.25 11.52
N THR A 13 25.27 52.63 11.29
CA THR A 13 26.16 51.92 10.35
C THR A 13 26.64 50.58 10.88
N PHE A 14 26.86 50.44 12.20
CA PHE A 14 27.20 49.13 12.80
C PHE A 14 26.03 48.18 12.78
N ASN A 15 24.78 48.62 13.00
CA ASN A 15 23.63 47.75 12.90
C ASN A 15 23.31 47.33 11.45
N SER A 16 23.53 48.22 10.46
CA SER A 16 23.33 47.88 9.06
C SER A 16 24.38 46.92 8.50
N GLN A 17 25.63 46.94 9.01
CA GLN A 17 26.67 45.96 8.65
C GLN A 17 26.47 44.61 9.31
N ALA A 18 25.88 44.52 10.51
CA ALA A 18 25.54 43.27 11.17
C ALA A 18 24.36 42.57 10.46
N MET A 19 23.36 43.33 9.99
CA MET A 19 22.21 42.78 9.24
C MET A 19 22.58 42.29 7.83
N ALA A 20 23.67 42.77 7.22
CA ALA A 20 24.15 42.34 5.88
C ALA A 20 24.87 41.00 5.88
N GLN A 21 24.97 40.29 7.00
CA GLN A 21 25.70 39.03 7.12
C GLN A 21 24.81 37.76 7.22
N GLN A 22 23.51 37.94 7.43
CA GLN A 22 22.55 36.87 7.62
C GLN A 22 21.64 36.72 6.38
N ARG A 23 21.40 35.49 5.95
CA ARG A 23 20.45 35.15 4.88
C ARG A 23 19.54 34.02 5.37
N THR A 24 18.26 34.17 5.07
CA THR A 24 17.28 33.09 5.31
C THR A 24 16.93 32.41 3.99
N VAL A 25 16.96 31.09 3.97
CA VAL A 25 16.48 30.26 2.85
C VAL A 25 15.30 29.45 3.36
N LYS A 26 14.23 29.42 2.59
CA LYS A 26 13.05 28.61 2.85
C LYS A 26 12.91 27.57 1.77
N LEU A 27 12.83 26.30 2.16
CA LEU A 27 12.51 25.18 1.29
C LEU A 27 11.10 24.71 1.60
N ARG A 28 10.36 24.36 0.54
CA ARG A 28 9.06 23.71 0.66
C ARG A 28 9.18 22.28 0.18
N VAL A 29 8.82 21.31 1.01
CA VAL A 29 8.88 19.89 0.70
C VAL A 29 7.46 19.35 0.67
N ILE A 30 7.06 18.81 -0.47
CA ILE A 30 5.75 18.19 -0.67
C ILE A 30 5.96 16.70 -0.97
N GLU A 31 5.20 15.87 -0.30
CA GLU A 31 5.17 14.44 -0.54
C GLU A 31 3.77 13.98 -0.93
N THR A 32 3.72 13.07 -1.90
CA THR A 32 2.61 12.14 -2.13
C THR A 32 3.06 10.73 -1.80
N SER A 33 2.17 9.90 -1.27
CA SER A 33 2.39 8.49 -0.98
C SER A 33 1.17 7.68 -1.37
N ASP A 34 1.38 6.40 -1.69
CA ASP A 34 0.29 5.44 -1.88
C ASP A 34 -0.80 5.95 -2.83
N VAL A 35 -0.36 6.54 -3.94
CA VAL A 35 -1.26 7.17 -4.92
C VAL A 35 -2.18 6.15 -5.57
N HIS A 36 -1.73 4.88 -5.71
CA HIS A 36 -2.51 3.75 -6.24
C HIS A 36 -3.25 4.09 -7.53
N GLY A 37 -2.54 4.73 -8.48
CA GLY A 37 -3.11 5.09 -9.78
C GLY A 37 -4.19 6.17 -9.75
N SER A 38 -4.35 6.89 -8.63
CA SER A 38 -5.30 8.00 -8.49
C SER A 38 -4.80 9.28 -9.19
N PHE A 39 -4.53 9.16 -10.50
CA PHE A 39 -3.99 10.27 -11.30
C PHE A 39 -5.07 11.27 -11.70
N PHE A 40 -6.25 10.75 -12.09
CA PHE A 40 -7.33 11.50 -12.73
C PHE A 40 -8.56 11.62 -11.83
N PRO A 41 -9.38 12.70 -11.95
CA PRO A 41 -10.56 12.91 -11.13
C PRO A 41 -11.73 11.99 -11.55
N TYR A 42 -11.42 10.72 -11.79
CA TYR A 42 -12.36 9.69 -12.21
C TYR A 42 -11.97 8.34 -11.61
N ASP A 43 -12.90 7.72 -10.90
CA ASP A 43 -12.81 6.35 -10.42
C ASP A 43 -13.20 5.41 -11.57
N PHE A 44 -12.22 4.77 -12.19
CA PHE A 44 -12.43 3.87 -13.32
C PHE A 44 -13.08 2.53 -12.91
N ILE A 45 -13.01 2.18 -11.62
CA ILE A 45 -13.67 0.98 -11.08
C ILE A 45 -15.17 1.22 -10.99
N ASN A 46 -15.58 2.29 -10.31
CA ASN A 46 -16.99 2.60 -10.08
C ASN A 46 -17.59 3.54 -11.14
N ARG A 47 -16.78 3.97 -12.12
CA ARG A 47 -17.16 4.84 -13.25
C ARG A 47 -17.86 6.12 -12.81
N LYS A 48 -17.28 6.81 -11.82
CA LYS A 48 -17.82 8.04 -11.23
C LYS A 48 -16.70 9.06 -10.92
N PRO A 49 -17.04 10.33 -10.67
CA PRO A 49 -16.04 11.31 -10.21
C PRO A 49 -15.32 10.86 -8.93
N LYS A 50 -14.02 11.20 -8.83
CA LYS A 50 -13.15 10.92 -7.68
C LYS A 50 -12.52 12.22 -7.20
N ALA A 51 -12.47 12.43 -5.88
CA ALA A 51 -11.95 13.66 -5.28
C ALA A 51 -10.41 13.63 -5.13
N GLY A 52 -9.84 12.59 -4.51
CA GLY A 52 -8.39 12.44 -4.34
C GLY A 52 -7.71 12.09 -5.67
N THR A 53 -6.84 12.98 -6.20
CA THR A 53 -6.17 12.78 -7.49
C THR A 53 -4.92 13.62 -7.64
N LEU A 54 -3.93 13.13 -8.42
CA LEU A 54 -2.75 13.91 -8.76
C LEU A 54 -3.07 15.16 -9.61
N ALA A 55 -4.18 15.17 -10.34
CA ALA A 55 -4.62 16.39 -11.06
C ALA A 55 -4.93 17.56 -10.11
N ARG A 56 -5.37 17.28 -8.87
CA ARG A 56 -5.57 18.31 -7.83
C ARG A 56 -4.28 18.63 -7.08
N VAL A 57 -3.46 17.62 -6.80
CA VAL A 57 -2.11 17.82 -6.26
C VAL A 57 -1.28 18.71 -7.19
N SER A 58 -1.39 18.51 -8.52
CA SER A 58 -0.71 19.36 -9.53
C SER A 58 -1.07 20.83 -9.38
N SER A 59 -2.37 21.16 -9.25
CA SER A 59 -2.79 22.54 -8.99
C SER A 59 -2.22 23.10 -7.68
N TYR A 60 -2.24 22.33 -6.60
CA TYR A 60 -1.69 22.71 -5.31
C TYR A 60 -0.19 23.01 -5.42
N VAL A 61 0.58 22.09 -6.01
CA VAL A 61 2.03 22.22 -6.21
C VAL A 61 2.36 23.39 -7.14
N ASN A 62 1.62 23.56 -8.25
CA ASN A 62 1.84 24.66 -9.19
C ASN A 62 1.57 26.02 -8.55
N ASN A 63 0.64 26.11 -7.60
CA ASN A 63 0.42 27.33 -6.84
C ASN A 63 1.61 27.63 -5.91
N LEU A 64 2.13 26.65 -5.18
CA LEU A 64 3.32 26.80 -4.33
C LEU A 64 4.58 27.14 -5.14
N ARG A 65 4.73 26.61 -6.36
CA ARG A 65 5.86 26.90 -7.24
C ARG A 65 5.97 28.38 -7.63
N LYS A 66 4.87 29.14 -7.59
CA LYS A 66 4.91 30.58 -7.85
C LYS A 66 5.76 31.33 -6.81
N ASP A 67 5.69 30.90 -5.55
CA ASP A 67 6.39 31.52 -4.43
C ASP A 67 7.77 30.89 -4.18
N TYR A 68 7.84 29.56 -4.16
CA TYR A 68 9.07 28.82 -3.80
C TYR A 68 9.99 28.53 -4.99
N LYS A 69 9.47 28.52 -6.24
CA LYS A 69 10.25 28.22 -7.47
C LYS A 69 11.06 26.93 -7.31
N ASP A 70 12.38 27.01 -7.51
CA ASP A 70 13.31 25.87 -7.37
C ASP A 70 13.50 25.42 -5.91
N ASN A 71 13.04 26.19 -4.93
CA ASN A 71 13.07 25.81 -3.52
C ASN A 71 11.91 24.88 -3.12
N LEU A 72 10.98 24.59 -4.04
CA LEU A 72 10.02 23.52 -3.86
C LEU A 72 10.68 22.19 -4.25
N ILE A 73 10.59 21.22 -3.35
CA ILE A 73 11.03 19.84 -3.52
C ILE A 73 9.76 18.97 -3.52
N LEU A 74 9.54 18.21 -4.59
CA LEU A 74 8.36 17.35 -4.75
C LEU A 74 8.81 15.88 -4.79
N LEU A 75 8.32 15.07 -3.86
CA LEU A 75 8.72 13.68 -3.65
C LEU A 75 7.51 12.74 -3.73
N GLU A 76 7.73 11.55 -4.26
CA GLU A 76 6.72 10.48 -4.35
C GLU A 76 7.22 9.26 -3.56
N ASN A 77 6.40 8.75 -2.65
CA ASN A 77 6.80 7.78 -1.65
C ASN A 77 6.32 6.35 -1.93
N GLY A 78 6.21 5.95 -3.19
CA GLY A 78 5.90 4.57 -3.60
C GLY A 78 4.41 4.23 -3.64
N ASP A 79 4.14 3.00 -4.10
CA ASP A 79 2.80 2.47 -4.37
C ASP A 79 2.01 3.31 -5.39
N ILE A 80 2.69 3.64 -6.50
CA ILE A 80 2.10 4.39 -7.60
C ILE A 80 1.64 3.50 -8.76
N LEU A 81 2.23 2.30 -8.93
CA LEU A 81 2.02 1.43 -10.10
C LEU A 81 0.81 0.49 -10.00
N GLN A 82 0.10 0.43 -8.86
CA GLN A 82 -1.01 -0.48 -8.61
C GLN A 82 -2.24 0.29 -8.10
N GLY A 83 -3.44 -0.26 -8.31
CA GLY A 83 -4.70 0.23 -7.73
C GLY A 83 -5.77 0.52 -8.77
N GLN A 84 -5.80 1.70 -9.37
CA GLN A 84 -6.79 2.02 -10.40
C GLN A 84 -6.55 1.24 -11.70
N PRO A 85 -7.61 0.93 -12.47
CA PRO A 85 -7.51 0.28 -13.79
C PRO A 85 -6.54 0.95 -14.76
N THR A 86 -6.22 2.22 -14.56
CA THR A 86 -5.22 2.96 -15.34
C THR A 86 -3.85 2.30 -15.24
N CYS A 87 -3.40 1.95 -14.02
CA CYS A 87 -2.13 1.25 -13.83
C CYS A 87 -2.18 -0.14 -14.48
N TYR A 88 -3.24 -0.92 -14.19
CA TYR A 88 -3.39 -2.26 -14.76
C TYR A 88 -3.34 -2.25 -16.28
N TYR A 89 -4.02 -1.29 -16.92
CA TYR A 89 -4.08 -1.19 -18.38
C TYR A 89 -2.69 -0.98 -18.99
N TYR A 90 -1.91 -0.03 -18.46
CA TYR A 90 -0.57 0.27 -19.01
C TYR A 90 0.52 -0.71 -18.55
N ASN A 91 0.30 -1.38 -17.43
CA ASN A 91 1.25 -2.40 -16.95
C ASN A 91 1.08 -3.75 -17.67
N TYR A 92 -0.15 -4.15 -18.03
CA TYR A 92 -0.42 -5.54 -18.44
C TYR A 92 -1.25 -5.69 -19.72
N VAL A 93 -1.87 -4.64 -20.23
CA VAL A 93 -2.71 -4.70 -21.44
C VAL A 93 -2.06 -3.95 -22.59
N ASN A 94 -1.76 -2.68 -22.44
CA ASN A 94 -1.06 -1.86 -23.44
C ASN A 94 0.42 -1.67 -23.06
N THR A 95 1.18 -2.76 -23.03
CA THR A 95 2.56 -2.78 -22.55
C THR A 95 3.56 -2.09 -23.48
N GLU A 96 3.19 -1.85 -24.76
CA GLU A 96 4.03 -1.14 -25.74
C GLU A 96 4.00 0.39 -25.52
N ALA A 97 2.91 0.91 -24.96
CA ALA A 97 2.82 2.33 -24.63
C ALA A 97 3.77 2.70 -23.47
N ARG A 98 4.13 3.98 -23.38
CA ARG A 98 4.84 4.48 -22.18
C ARG A 98 4.01 4.24 -20.94
N ASN A 99 4.70 4.02 -19.82
CA ASN A 99 4.06 3.86 -18.52
C ASN A 99 3.39 5.18 -18.10
N VAL A 100 2.09 5.16 -17.89
CA VAL A 100 1.33 6.38 -17.54
C VAL A 100 1.75 7.00 -16.21
N ALA A 101 2.17 6.19 -15.22
CA ALA A 101 2.67 6.70 -13.96
C ALA A 101 3.97 7.50 -14.18
N ALA A 102 4.89 6.99 -15.03
CA ALA A 102 6.10 7.72 -15.39
C ALA A 102 5.77 9.05 -16.10
N ASP A 103 4.82 9.05 -17.03
CA ASP A 103 4.43 10.26 -17.74
C ASP A 103 3.80 11.31 -16.81
N VAL A 104 2.96 10.89 -15.86
CA VAL A 104 2.35 11.78 -14.85
C VAL A 104 3.42 12.38 -13.93
N VAL A 105 4.34 11.56 -13.43
CA VAL A 105 5.45 11.99 -12.56
C VAL A 105 6.36 12.98 -13.30
N ASN A 106 6.69 12.69 -14.57
CA ASN A 106 7.50 13.57 -15.41
C ASN A 106 6.80 14.92 -15.68
N TYR A 107 5.48 14.89 -15.95
CA TYR A 107 4.68 16.10 -16.11
C TYR A 107 4.71 16.99 -14.86
N MET A 108 4.48 16.38 -13.70
CA MET A 108 4.48 17.08 -12.42
C MET A 108 5.86 17.52 -11.94
N LYS A 109 6.95 17.02 -12.57
CA LYS A 109 8.35 17.34 -12.27
C LYS A 109 8.70 16.98 -10.82
N TYR A 110 8.50 15.72 -10.46
CA TYR A 110 8.99 15.20 -9.19
C TYR A 110 10.52 15.19 -9.17
N ASP A 111 11.11 15.49 -8.00
CA ASP A 111 12.57 15.47 -7.80
C ASP A 111 13.10 14.06 -7.58
N ALA A 112 12.34 13.20 -6.90
CA ALA A 112 12.65 11.79 -6.66
C ALA A 112 11.41 10.98 -6.32
N GLN A 113 11.54 9.65 -6.44
CA GLN A 113 10.58 8.67 -5.97
C GLN A 113 11.27 7.57 -5.18
N VAL A 114 10.51 6.75 -4.44
CA VAL A 114 10.94 5.46 -3.89
C VAL A 114 10.07 4.34 -4.44
N PHE A 115 10.49 3.09 -4.25
CA PHE A 115 9.63 1.93 -4.45
C PHE A 115 8.64 1.77 -3.31
N GLY A 116 7.39 1.40 -3.64
CA GLY A 116 6.47 0.76 -2.73
C GLY A 116 6.40 -0.76 -2.97
N ASN A 117 5.79 -1.50 -2.03
CA ASN A 117 5.63 -2.95 -2.17
C ASN A 117 4.75 -3.33 -3.37
N HIS A 118 3.71 -2.55 -3.66
CA HIS A 118 2.87 -2.74 -4.84
C HIS A 118 3.55 -2.31 -6.15
N ASP A 119 4.60 -1.50 -6.11
CA ASP A 119 5.44 -1.27 -7.29
C ASP A 119 6.29 -2.51 -7.59
N VAL A 120 6.90 -3.11 -6.55
CA VAL A 120 7.65 -4.37 -6.68
C VAL A 120 6.73 -5.53 -7.12
N GLU A 121 5.47 -5.55 -6.67
CA GLU A 121 4.45 -6.55 -7.07
C GLU A 121 4.25 -6.62 -8.59
N THR A 122 4.50 -5.53 -9.30
CA THR A 122 4.35 -5.51 -10.77
C THR A 122 5.40 -6.35 -11.50
N GLY A 123 6.52 -6.67 -10.86
CA GLY A 123 7.63 -7.45 -11.41
C GLY A 123 8.55 -6.64 -12.33
N HIS A 124 9.74 -7.19 -12.56
CA HIS A 124 10.80 -6.57 -13.39
C HIS A 124 10.33 -6.02 -14.75
N PRO A 125 9.48 -6.71 -15.53
CA PRO A 125 9.07 -6.19 -16.83
C PRO A 125 8.35 -4.84 -16.76
N VAL A 126 7.67 -4.55 -15.65
CA VAL A 126 6.91 -3.30 -15.44
C VAL A 126 7.79 -2.26 -14.75
N TYR A 127 8.31 -2.55 -13.55
CA TYR A 127 9.02 -1.53 -12.80
C TYR A 127 10.37 -1.13 -13.42
N ASP A 128 11.09 -2.04 -14.10
CA ASP A 128 12.31 -1.67 -14.81
C ASP A 128 12.04 -0.75 -16.01
N LYS A 129 10.90 -0.95 -16.68
CA LYS A 129 10.45 -0.05 -17.74
C LYS A 129 10.08 1.32 -17.16
N TRP A 130 9.30 1.33 -16.09
CA TRP A 130 8.91 2.56 -15.38
C TRP A 130 10.12 3.38 -14.95
N ILE A 131 11.13 2.76 -14.29
CA ILE A 131 12.39 3.42 -13.90
C ILE A 131 13.08 4.09 -15.08
N LYS A 132 13.17 3.39 -16.24
CA LYS A 132 13.82 3.91 -17.45
C LYS A 132 13.07 5.08 -18.10
N GLU A 133 11.78 5.17 -17.89
CA GLU A 133 10.91 6.19 -18.48
C GLU A 133 10.78 7.45 -17.60
N LEU A 134 11.24 7.40 -16.35
CA LEU A 134 11.26 8.52 -15.42
C LEU A 134 12.38 9.51 -15.71
N ASN A 135 12.09 10.81 -15.52
CA ASN A 135 13.08 11.90 -15.58
C ASN A 135 13.77 12.12 -14.22
N CYS A 136 13.19 11.66 -13.12
CA CYS A 136 13.78 11.72 -11.79
C CYS A 136 14.25 10.32 -11.34
N PRO A 137 15.19 10.23 -10.37
CA PRO A 137 15.63 8.95 -9.86
C PRO A 137 14.57 8.28 -8.99
N VAL A 138 14.52 6.95 -9.04
CA VAL A 138 13.95 6.12 -7.98
C VAL A 138 15.05 5.86 -6.95
N LEU A 139 14.72 6.01 -5.67
CA LEU A 139 15.64 5.82 -4.55
C LEU A 139 15.31 4.53 -3.79
N GLY A 140 16.34 3.85 -3.26
CA GLY A 140 16.15 2.60 -2.52
C GLY A 140 17.47 2.11 -1.95
N SER A 141 17.92 2.70 -0.84
CA SER A 141 19.22 2.41 -0.25
C SER A 141 19.31 1.00 0.34
N ASN A 142 18.18 0.41 0.73
CA ASN A 142 18.09 -0.93 1.30
C ASN A 142 17.60 -2.00 0.31
N ILE A 143 17.44 -1.65 -0.97
CA ILE A 143 17.17 -2.60 -2.06
C ILE A 143 18.52 -2.97 -2.69
N ILE A 144 19.01 -4.16 -2.40
CA ILE A 144 20.36 -4.57 -2.79
C ILE A 144 20.30 -5.60 -3.91
N SER A 145 21.06 -5.35 -4.98
CA SER A 145 21.29 -6.34 -6.01
C SER A 145 22.15 -7.49 -5.46
N THR A 146 21.67 -8.71 -5.52
CA THR A 146 22.41 -9.90 -5.03
C THR A 146 23.65 -10.21 -5.88
N SER A 147 23.69 -9.75 -7.12
CA SER A 147 24.81 -9.96 -8.04
C SER A 147 26.00 -9.02 -7.79
N THR A 148 25.73 -7.80 -7.31
CA THR A 148 26.77 -6.78 -7.08
C THR A 148 27.04 -6.50 -5.60
N GLY A 149 26.06 -6.75 -4.73
CA GLY A 149 26.09 -6.34 -3.33
C GLY A 149 25.84 -4.84 -3.11
N GLU A 150 25.56 -4.09 -4.17
CA GLU A 150 25.31 -2.65 -4.14
C GLU A 150 23.81 -2.35 -4.27
N PRO A 151 23.35 -1.13 -3.90
CA PRO A 151 21.96 -0.73 -4.11
C PRO A 151 21.52 -0.89 -5.57
N TYR A 152 20.33 -1.48 -5.78
CA TYR A 152 19.75 -1.75 -7.10
C TYR A 152 19.38 -0.46 -7.84
N VAL A 153 18.91 0.54 -7.11
CA VAL A 153 18.63 1.90 -7.57
C VAL A 153 19.47 2.89 -6.76
N LYS A 154 19.39 4.18 -7.07
CA LYS A 154 20.17 5.17 -6.31
C LYS A 154 19.79 5.14 -4.82
N PRO A 155 20.77 5.11 -3.91
CA PRO A 155 20.47 5.11 -2.48
C PRO A 155 19.92 6.44 -1.99
N TYR A 156 20.36 7.55 -2.57
CA TYR A 156 20.00 8.92 -2.20
C TYR A 156 20.09 9.87 -3.39
N LEU A 157 19.49 11.05 -3.20
CA LEU A 157 19.62 12.19 -4.12
C LEU A 157 20.20 13.40 -3.37
N ILE A 158 21.09 14.16 -4.03
CA ILE A 158 21.58 15.46 -3.57
C ILE A 158 20.95 16.56 -4.41
N LEU A 159 20.28 17.50 -3.73
CA LEU A 159 19.71 18.70 -4.32
C LEU A 159 20.45 19.93 -3.78
N ASN A 160 20.75 20.89 -4.68
CA ASN A 160 21.29 22.18 -4.29
C ASN A 160 20.20 23.26 -4.51
N ARG A 161 19.80 23.90 -3.44
CA ARG A 161 18.73 24.92 -3.45
C ARG A 161 19.24 26.19 -2.78
N GLU A 162 19.47 27.23 -3.55
CA GLU A 162 20.01 28.53 -3.07
C GLU A 162 21.28 28.42 -2.19
N GLY A 163 22.15 27.46 -2.49
CA GLY A 163 23.39 27.23 -1.75
C GLY A 163 23.23 26.35 -0.50
N VAL A 164 22.05 25.79 -0.28
CA VAL A 164 21.78 24.75 0.70
C VAL A 164 21.86 23.38 0.02
N LYS A 165 22.60 22.45 0.60
CA LYS A 165 22.70 21.06 0.14
C LYS A 165 21.71 20.20 0.90
N VAL A 166 20.74 19.62 0.19
CA VAL A 166 19.71 18.72 0.73
C VAL A 166 20.00 17.30 0.24
N ALA A 167 20.08 16.34 1.15
CA ALA A 167 20.10 14.91 0.85
C ALA A 167 18.72 14.31 1.08
N VAL A 168 18.23 13.51 0.14
CA VAL A 168 17.01 12.69 0.27
C VAL A 168 17.47 11.23 0.25
N LEU A 169 17.27 10.51 1.35
CA LEU A 169 17.57 9.08 1.50
C LEU A 169 16.30 8.27 1.32
N GLY A 170 16.26 7.38 0.30
CA GLY A 170 15.09 6.54 0.03
C GLY A 170 15.22 5.13 0.60
N MET A 171 14.14 4.59 1.18
CA MET A 171 14.04 3.20 1.64
C MET A 171 12.64 2.62 1.43
N ILE A 172 12.56 1.29 1.41
CA ILE A 172 11.32 0.51 1.36
C ILE A 172 11.26 -0.44 2.56
N THR A 173 10.05 -0.84 2.94
CA THR A 173 9.85 -1.92 3.92
C THR A 173 10.62 -3.19 3.51
N PRO A 174 11.33 -3.85 4.43
CA PRO A 174 12.04 -5.09 4.13
C PRO A 174 11.12 -6.33 4.07
N ALA A 175 9.83 -6.18 4.35
CA ALA A 175 8.88 -7.28 4.44
C ALA A 175 8.42 -7.87 3.09
N ILE A 176 8.90 -7.34 1.96
CA ILE A 176 8.59 -7.76 0.59
C ILE A 176 8.53 -9.30 0.40
N PRO A 177 9.52 -10.09 0.88
CA PRO A 177 9.51 -11.56 0.70
C PRO A 177 8.39 -12.30 1.45
N ASN A 178 7.65 -11.62 2.33
CA ASN A 178 6.51 -12.24 3.02
C ASN A 178 5.24 -12.26 2.16
N TRP A 179 5.13 -11.36 1.19
CA TRP A 179 3.93 -11.18 0.40
C TRP A 179 4.11 -11.57 -1.07
N LEU A 180 5.30 -11.28 -1.61
CA LEU A 180 5.57 -11.37 -3.03
C LEU A 180 6.43 -12.58 -3.37
N THR A 181 6.12 -13.20 -4.51
CA THR A 181 6.91 -14.33 -5.02
C THR A 181 8.28 -13.86 -5.48
N GLU A 182 9.32 -14.68 -5.28
CA GLU A 182 10.70 -14.34 -5.59
C GLU A 182 10.92 -13.91 -7.06
N ASN A 183 10.14 -14.44 -8.00
CA ASN A 183 10.26 -14.05 -9.41
C ASN A 183 9.95 -12.58 -9.68
N LEU A 184 9.16 -11.90 -8.83
CA LEU A 184 8.84 -10.48 -8.98
C LEU A 184 10.00 -9.57 -8.55
N TRP A 185 10.81 -10.05 -7.60
CA TRP A 185 11.98 -9.33 -7.07
C TRP A 185 13.28 -10.14 -7.19
N SER A 186 13.36 -11.03 -8.19
CA SER A 186 14.50 -11.91 -8.41
C SER A 186 15.81 -11.12 -8.53
N GLY A 187 16.87 -11.59 -7.86
CA GLY A 187 18.15 -10.89 -7.84
C GLY A 187 18.21 -9.69 -6.90
N LEU A 188 17.19 -9.46 -6.08
CA LEU A 188 17.15 -8.42 -5.06
C LEU A 188 17.14 -9.02 -3.66
N LYS A 189 17.55 -8.24 -2.67
CA LYS A 189 17.31 -8.47 -1.24
C LYS A 189 16.98 -7.13 -0.57
N PHE A 190 16.24 -7.20 0.53
CA PHE A 190 15.79 -6.03 1.27
C PHE A 190 16.44 -6.03 2.65
N GLU A 191 17.25 -4.99 2.94
CA GLU A 191 17.97 -4.89 4.20
C GLU A 191 17.14 -4.17 5.26
N ASN A 192 17.40 -4.47 6.54
CA ASN A 192 16.79 -3.80 7.68
C ASN A 192 16.97 -2.28 7.59
N MET A 193 15.88 -1.53 7.77
CA MET A 193 15.87 -0.07 7.59
C MET A 193 16.75 0.67 8.58
N VAL A 194 16.74 0.29 9.86
CA VAL A 194 17.53 0.98 10.91
C VAL A 194 19.01 0.85 10.66
N THR A 195 19.49 -0.37 10.38
CA THR A 195 20.92 -0.62 10.12
C THR A 195 21.39 0.02 8.81
N ASN A 196 20.55 -0.03 7.77
CA ASN A 196 20.83 0.60 6.48
C ASN A 196 20.84 2.12 6.60
N ALA A 197 19.86 2.72 7.30
CA ALA A 197 19.83 4.16 7.55
C ALA A 197 21.08 4.65 8.31
N ARG A 198 21.55 3.94 9.36
CA ARG A 198 22.78 4.29 10.07
C ARG A 198 24.00 4.32 9.14
N LYS A 199 24.12 3.33 8.27
CA LYS A 199 25.20 3.25 7.25
C LYS A 199 25.16 4.47 6.33
N TRP A 200 24.00 4.78 5.76
CA TRP A 200 23.91 5.84 4.75
C TRP A 200 23.89 7.25 5.34
N VAL A 201 23.31 7.48 6.50
CA VAL A 201 23.39 8.78 7.20
C VAL A 201 24.85 9.09 7.55
N LYS A 202 25.61 8.11 8.07
CA LYS A 202 27.05 8.27 8.32
C LYS A 202 27.78 8.61 7.02
N TYR A 203 27.55 7.87 5.95
CA TYR A 203 28.16 8.14 4.65
C TYR A 203 27.86 9.56 4.15
N LEU A 204 26.60 9.99 4.21
CA LEU A 204 26.19 11.33 3.80
C LEU A 204 26.89 12.42 4.62
N GLN A 205 26.98 12.27 5.93
CA GLN A 205 27.63 13.24 6.81
C GLN A 205 29.13 13.36 6.59
N GLU A 206 29.81 12.23 6.30
CA GLU A 206 31.25 12.19 6.10
C GLU A 206 31.66 12.66 4.68
N ASN A 207 30.91 12.24 3.65
CA ASN A 207 31.31 12.40 2.26
C ASN A 207 30.55 13.54 1.54
N GLU A 208 29.21 13.59 1.69
CA GLU A 208 28.38 14.58 1.02
C GLU A 208 28.21 15.87 1.82
N LYS A 209 28.21 15.77 3.14
CA LYS A 209 28.09 16.90 4.08
C LYS A 209 26.87 17.78 3.78
N PRO A 210 25.65 17.21 3.72
CA PRO A 210 24.46 17.99 3.46
C PRO A 210 24.11 18.88 4.65
N ASP A 211 23.43 20.00 4.35
CA ASP A 211 22.85 20.89 5.36
C ASP A 211 21.55 20.33 5.94
N VAL A 212 20.81 19.54 5.13
CA VAL A 212 19.52 18.90 5.47
C VAL A 212 19.55 17.45 4.99
N ILE A 213 19.02 16.54 5.83
CA ILE A 213 18.77 15.14 5.45
C ILE A 213 17.27 14.86 5.62
N ILE A 214 16.64 14.45 4.52
CA ILE A 214 15.25 14.02 4.45
C ILE A 214 15.23 12.50 4.27
N GLY A 215 14.49 11.79 5.13
CA GLY A 215 14.12 10.39 4.90
C GLY A 215 12.85 10.34 4.05
N LEU A 216 12.83 9.48 3.03
CA LEU A 216 11.67 9.18 2.19
C LEU A 216 11.47 7.67 2.23
N PHE A 217 10.51 7.20 3.06
CA PHE A 217 10.42 5.80 3.45
C PHE A 217 9.06 5.21 3.11
N HIS A 218 9.02 4.25 2.20
CA HIS A 218 7.83 3.44 2.00
C HIS A 218 7.80 2.29 3.02
N SER A 219 7.41 2.64 4.23
CA SER A 219 7.24 1.79 5.41
C SER A 219 6.35 2.56 6.39
N GLY A 220 5.41 1.90 7.03
CA GLY A 220 4.48 2.55 7.95
C GLY A 220 5.12 3.08 9.23
N LYS A 221 4.28 3.63 10.07
CA LYS A 221 4.67 4.26 11.34
C LYS A 221 5.43 3.30 12.23
N ASP A 222 4.75 2.26 12.70
CA ASP A 222 5.25 1.18 13.54
C ASP A 222 4.30 -0.03 13.49
N GLY A 223 4.77 -1.21 13.82
CA GLY A 223 3.96 -2.43 13.84
C GLY A 223 4.19 -3.33 12.63
N GLY A 224 3.10 -3.84 12.05
CA GLY A 224 3.17 -4.81 10.95
C GLY A 224 3.88 -6.12 11.33
N ILE A 225 4.58 -6.74 10.39
CA ILE A 225 5.35 -7.95 10.61
C ILE A 225 6.65 -7.60 11.36
N GLN A 226 6.82 -8.20 12.54
CA GLN A 226 8.02 -8.05 13.35
C GLN A 226 8.76 -9.37 13.45
N THR A 227 10.05 -9.36 13.11
CA THR A 227 10.95 -10.51 13.16
C THR A 227 12.19 -10.17 13.96
N ALA A 228 13.07 -11.15 14.18
CA ALA A 228 14.39 -10.87 14.77
C ALA A 228 15.31 -10.06 13.82
N GLU A 229 15.01 -10.06 12.52
CA GLU A 229 15.85 -9.46 11.49
C GLU A 229 15.37 -8.06 11.07
N TYR A 230 14.06 -7.81 11.11
CA TYR A 230 13.48 -6.53 10.69
C TYR A 230 12.07 -6.31 11.25
N ASP A 231 11.65 -5.05 11.24
CA ASP A 231 10.25 -4.63 11.37
C ASP A 231 9.74 -4.18 10.00
N GLU A 232 8.48 -4.53 9.67
CA GLU A 232 7.79 -4.07 8.46
C GLU A 232 7.64 -2.56 8.46
N ASP A 233 7.06 -2.03 9.54
CA ASP A 233 6.82 -0.61 9.76
C ASP A 233 7.87 -0.07 10.74
N ALA A 234 8.83 0.68 10.19
CA ALA A 234 10.01 1.11 10.94
C ALA A 234 10.33 2.60 10.80
N SER A 235 9.48 3.41 10.18
CA SER A 235 9.79 4.82 9.87
C SER A 235 10.06 5.64 11.12
N ILE A 236 9.21 5.52 12.14
CA ILE A 236 9.39 6.22 13.42
C ILE A 236 10.56 5.65 14.22
N LYS A 237 10.80 4.35 14.14
CA LYS A 237 11.97 3.72 14.76
C LYS A 237 13.26 4.26 14.16
N VAL A 238 13.35 4.40 12.83
CA VAL A 238 14.49 5.02 12.14
C VAL A 238 14.67 6.47 12.60
N ALA A 239 13.59 7.27 12.62
CA ALA A 239 13.65 8.66 13.05
C ALA A 239 14.15 8.83 14.49
N LYS A 240 13.78 7.91 15.40
CA LYS A 240 14.21 7.93 16.82
C LYS A 240 15.63 7.40 17.00
N GLU A 241 16.00 6.30 16.34
CA GLU A 241 17.24 5.57 16.61
C GLU A 241 18.44 6.00 15.75
N VAL A 242 18.19 6.71 14.64
CA VAL A 242 19.24 7.12 13.69
C VAL A 242 19.35 8.65 13.65
N PRO A 243 20.26 9.27 14.44
CA PRO A 243 20.47 10.69 14.41
C PRO A 243 20.95 11.20 13.05
N GLY A 244 20.44 12.36 12.63
CA GLY A 244 20.88 13.03 11.41
C GLY A 244 19.72 13.47 10.51
N PHE A 245 18.57 12.85 10.58
CA PHE A 245 17.38 13.29 9.86
C PHE A 245 16.81 14.59 10.44
N ASP A 246 16.39 15.50 9.55
CA ASP A 246 15.67 16.73 9.88
C ASP A 246 14.17 16.57 9.64
N LEU A 247 13.80 15.75 8.65
CA LEU A 247 12.43 15.45 8.23
C LEU A 247 12.36 13.98 7.81
N VAL A 248 11.33 13.25 8.22
CA VAL A 248 10.99 11.90 7.73
C VAL A 248 9.61 11.95 7.11
N LEU A 249 9.53 11.59 5.85
CA LEU A 249 8.31 11.42 5.06
C LEU A 249 8.09 9.93 4.90
N PHE A 250 6.86 9.45 5.18
CA PHE A 250 6.59 8.02 5.18
C PHE A 250 5.17 7.69 4.71
N GLY A 251 4.86 6.40 4.49
CA GLY A 251 3.59 5.91 3.98
C GLY A 251 3.45 4.40 4.17
N HIS A 252 2.76 3.67 3.28
CA HIS A 252 2.53 2.23 3.31
C HIS A 252 1.33 1.79 4.16
N ASP A 253 1.16 2.33 5.37
CA ASP A 253 0.07 1.94 6.26
C ASP A 253 -1.27 2.67 5.98
N HIS A 254 -1.26 3.61 5.03
CA HIS A 254 -2.42 4.39 4.57
C HIS A 254 -3.04 5.28 5.65
N THR A 255 -2.32 5.61 6.70
CA THR A 255 -2.81 6.46 7.78
C THR A 255 -2.31 7.90 7.64
N ARG A 256 -3.11 8.87 8.11
CA ARG A 256 -2.63 10.25 8.23
C ARG A 256 -1.87 10.39 9.53
N ASP A 257 -0.61 10.78 9.43
CA ASP A 257 0.19 11.05 10.63
C ASP A 257 0.96 12.37 10.50
N ASN A 258 1.05 13.08 11.61
CA ASN A 258 1.85 14.30 11.75
C ASN A 258 2.36 14.38 13.17
N GLU A 259 3.56 13.88 13.39
CA GLU A 259 4.17 13.91 14.72
C GLU A 259 5.59 14.47 14.66
N THR A 260 6.10 14.83 15.85
CA THR A 260 7.50 15.21 16.03
C THR A 260 8.09 14.29 17.09
N VAL A 261 9.14 13.59 16.73
CA VAL A 261 9.84 12.67 17.64
C VAL A 261 11.18 13.23 18.07
N THR A 262 11.66 12.80 19.22
CA THR A 262 13.02 13.11 19.70
C THR A 262 13.94 11.95 19.34
N ASN A 263 15.01 12.23 18.59
CA ASN A 263 16.00 11.23 18.22
C ASN A 263 17.01 10.95 19.35
N ALA A 264 17.89 9.98 19.12
CA ALA A 264 18.90 9.54 20.10
C ALA A 264 19.89 10.65 20.52
N ASP A 265 20.05 11.72 19.72
CA ASP A 265 20.87 12.90 20.06
C ASP A 265 20.05 14.03 20.73
N GLY A 266 18.79 13.79 21.08
CA GLY A 266 17.90 14.77 21.70
C GLY A 266 17.35 15.83 20.74
N LYS A 267 17.49 15.66 19.41
CA LYS A 267 16.97 16.58 18.41
C LYS A 267 15.56 16.18 17.97
N GLN A 268 14.77 17.20 17.61
CA GLN A 268 13.42 17.00 17.08
C GLN A 268 13.47 16.64 15.59
N VAL A 269 12.73 15.63 15.20
CA VAL A 269 12.52 15.19 13.81
C VAL A 269 11.02 15.24 13.51
N VAL A 270 10.63 16.00 12.49
CA VAL A 270 9.24 16.05 12.02
C VAL A 270 9.00 14.82 11.16
N CYS A 271 7.90 14.10 11.41
CA CYS A 271 7.51 12.88 10.70
C CYS A 271 6.10 13.06 10.14
N LEU A 272 5.91 12.83 8.85
CA LEU A 272 4.65 13.07 8.14
C LEU A 272 4.27 11.87 7.27
N ASP A 273 2.98 11.51 7.28
CA ASP A 273 2.35 10.55 6.37
C ASP A 273 1.07 11.17 5.80
N PRO A 274 0.95 11.31 4.46
CA PRO A 274 -0.22 11.92 3.83
C PRO A 274 -1.40 10.96 3.64
N ALA A 275 -1.30 9.72 4.10
CA ALA A 275 -2.19 8.61 3.73
C ALA A 275 -2.13 8.28 2.23
N ASN A 276 -3.26 7.90 1.63
CA ASN A 276 -3.29 7.31 0.30
C ASN A 276 -4.21 8.02 -0.70
N ASN A 277 -4.22 7.52 -1.96
CA ASN A 277 -5.14 7.91 -3.03
C ASN A 277 -5.10 9.40 -3.38
N ALA A 278 -4.00 10.09 -3.11
CA ALA A 278 -3.83 11.52 -3.36
C ALA A 278 -4.97 12.39 -2.79
N ILE A 279 -5.53 11.99 -1.65
CA ILE A 279 -6.54 12.77 -0.90
C ILE A 279 -5.87 13.93 -0.18
N SER A 280 -4.66 13.70 0.31
CA SER A 280 -3.84 14.68 1.00
C SER A 280 -2.38 14.60 0.55
N VAL A 281 -1.62 15.62 0.94
CA VAL A 281 -0.17 15.67 0.78
C VAL A 281 0.47 16.01 2.12
N ALA A 282 1.67 15.48 2.37
CA ALA A 282 2.52 16.01 3.41
C ALA A 282 3.18 17.31 2.89
N ASP A 283 3.15 18.33 3.71
CA ASP A 283 3.59 19.67 3.36
C ASP A 283 4.48 20.23 4.48
N ALA A 284 5.80 20.22 4.26
CA ALA A 284 6.79 20.70 5.20
C ALA A 284 7.47 21.98 4.70
N GLU A 285 7.78 22.90 5.62
CA GLU A 285 8.64 24.05 5.39
C GLU A 285 9.92 23.88 6.22
N ILE A 286 11.08 23.99 5.57
CA ILE A 286 12.38 24.02 6.21
C ILE A 286 12.94 25.42 6.07
N THR A 287 13.05 26.15 7.18
CA THR A 287 13.64 27.49 7.25
C THR A 287 15.09 27.38 7.75
N LEU A 288 16.04 27.86 6.95
CA LEU A 288 17.47 27.82 7.26
C LEU A 288 18.02 29.24 7.39
N THR A 289 18.77 29.45 8.46
CA THR A 289 19.53 30.68 8.70
C THR A 289 20.99 30.46 8.30
N LEU A 290 21.47 31.23 7.33
CA LEU A 290 22.84 31.16 6.84
C LEU A 290 23.63 32.41 7.29
N ASN A 291 24.78 32.18 7.90
CA ASN A 291 25.68 33.25 8.31
C ASN A 291 27.03 33.12 7.59
N LYS A 292 27.66 34.26 7.29
CA LYS A 292 29.02 34.26 6.76
C LYS A 292 30.01 33.84 7.83
N LYS A 293 30.68 32.70 7.63
CA LYS A 293 31.77 32.20 8.49
C LYS A 293 33.06 32.02 7.66
N LYS A 294 34.20 32.14 8.31
CA LYS A 294 35.51 31.86 7.68
C LYS A 294 35.77 30.37 7.78
N VAL A 295 35.73 29.66 6.65
CA VAL A 295 35.98 28.22 6.55
C VAL A 295 37.20 28.07 5.65
N ASN A 296 38.27 27.41 6.15
CA ASN A 296 39.53 27.24 5.44
C ASN A 296 40.10 28.54 4.83
N GLY A 297 40.01 29.64 5.59
CA GLY A 297 40.51 30.95 5.16
C GLY A 297 39.59 31.76 4.25
N LYS A 298 38.53 31.18 3.68
CA LYS A 298 37.55 31.84 2.78
C LYS A 298 36.23 32.11 3.52
N LYS A 299 35.63 33.27 3.23
CA LYS A 299 34.28 33.59 3.72
C LYS A 299 33.24 32.78 2.94
N GLN A 300 32.48 31.93 3.63
CA GLN A 300 31.39 31.12 3.06
C GLN A 300 30.12 31.32 3.87
N LEU A 301 28.97 31.16 3.21
CA LEU A 301 27.68 31.04 3.89
C LEU A 301 27.56 29.63 4.44
N VAL A 302 27.29 29.50 5.73
CA VAL A 302 27.09 28.23 6.42
C VAL A 302 25.74 28.28 7.14
N VAL A 303 25.01 27.19 7.09
CA VAL A 303 23.79 27.03 7.88
C VAL A 303 24.15 27.04 9.36
N THR A 304 23.50 27.90 10.13
CA THR A 304 23.73 28.07 11.57
C THR A 304 22.52 27.73 12.42
N ASP A 305 21.35 27.71 11.79
CA ASP A 305 20.10 27.33 12.44
C ASP A 305 19.14 26.72 11.40
N LYS A 306 18.35 25.73 11.83
CA LYS A 306 17.31 25.05 11.06
C LYS A 306 16.03 24.94 11.87
N LYS A 307 14.91 25.23 11.22
CA LYS A 307 13.58 24.96 11.77
C LYS A 307 12.76 24.23 10.73
N VAL A 308 12.20 23.08 11.12
CA VAL A 308 11.29 22.29 10.30
C VAL A 308 9.88 22.37 10.89
N THR A 309 8.90 22.57 10.06
CA THR A 309 7.48 22.50 10.43
C THR A 309 6.74 21.71 9.36
N GLY A 310 5.73 20.93 9.75
CA GLY A 310 4.98 20.08 8.84
C GLY A 310 3.48 20.11 9.13
N LYS A 311 2.71 19.76 8.13
CA LYS A 311 1.26 19.55 8.20
C LYS A 311 0.81 18.58 7.12
N ILE A 312 -0.32 17.93 7.33
CA ILE A 312 -1.03 17.20 6.27
C ILE A 312 -2.11 18.12 5.70
N VAL A 313 -2.12 18.26 4.38
CA VAL A 313 -3.05 19.15 3.66
C VAL A 313 -4.00 18.32 2.82
N ASP A 314 -5.29 18.39 3.09
CA ASP A 314 -6.31 17.84 2.23
C ASP A 314 -6.38 18.63 0.91
N VAL A 315 -6.31 17.94 -0.21
CA VAL A 315 -6.31 18.57 -1.55
C VAL A 315 -7.60 18.27 -2.34
N THR A 316 -8.58 17.62 -1.71
CA THR A 316 -9.82 17.22 -2.40
C THR A 316 -10.66 18.39 -2.91
N ASP A 317 -10.54 19.56 -2.27
CA ASP A 317 -11.20 20.80 -2.68
C ASP A 317 -10.33 21.71 -3.58
N CYS A 318 -9.06 21.33 -3.83
CA CYS A 318 -8.24 22.08 -4.77
C CYS A 318 -8.81 21.99 -6.20
N PRO A 319 -8.68 23.04 -7.01
CA PRO A 319 -9.10 22.99 -8.40
C PRO A 319 -8.36 21.88 -9.15
N ILE A 320 -8.98 21.32 -10.18
CA ILE A 320 -8.34 20.37 -11.09
C ILE A 320 -7.41 21.17 -12.02
N ASP A 321 -6.20 20.68 -12.24
CA ASP A 321 -5.27 21.24 -13.23
C ASP A 321 -5.77 20.91 -14.65
N GLU A 322 -6.26 21.92 -15.35
CA GLU A 322 -6.83 21.76 -16.70
C GLU A 322 -5.78 21.38 -17.75
N ASP A 323 -4.56 21.89 -17.64
CA ASP A 323 -3.46 21.55 -18.55
C ASP A 323 -3.02 20.10 -18.35
N PHE A 324 -3.00 19.63 -17.09
CA PHE A 324 -2.80 18.23 -16.76
C PHE A 324 -3.88 17.36 -17.45
N MET A 325 -5.14 17.71 -17.26
CA MET A 325 -6.25 16.96 -17.84
C MET A 325 -6.21 16.91 -19.36
N LYS A 326 -5.87 18.03 -20.00
CA LYS A 326 -5.72 18.11 -21.47
C LYS A 326 -4.56 17.24 -21.95
N THR A 327 -3.45 17.23 -21.23
CA THR A 327 -2.26 16.43 -21.58
C THR A 327 -2.57 14.95 -21.57
N PHE A 328 -3.35 14.47 -20.59
CA PHE A 328 -3.66 13.05 -20.39
C PHE A 328 -5.03 12.62 -20.92
N GLU A 329 -5.74 13.48 -21.67
CA GLU A 329 -7.05 13.14 -22.28
C GLU A 329 -7.02 11.84 -23.10
N PRO A 330 -5.99 11.57 -23.95
CA PRO A 330 -5.91 10.34 -24.72
C PRO A 330 -5.86 9.09 -23.83
N GLN A 331 -5.01 9.08 -22.79
CA GLN A 331 -4.87 7.97 -21.87
C GLN A 331 -6.16 7.73 -21.07
N ILE A 332 -6.82 8.80 -20.63
CA ILE A 332 -8.11 8.72 -19.96
C ILE A 332 -9.17 8.08 -20.86
N ALA A 333 -9.22 8.47 -22.14
CA ALA A 333 -10.17 7.93 -23.11
C ALA A 333 -9.92 6.43 -23.37
N GLU A 334 -8.66 6.03 -23.54
CA GLU A 334 -8.29 4.61 -23.70
C GLU A 334 -8.72 3.76 -22.52
N VAL A 335 -8.41 4.19 -21.28
CA VAL A 335 -8.77 3.45 -20.07
C VAL A 335 -10.29 3.40 -19.89
N LYS A 336 -11.02 4.49 -20.16
CA LYS A 336 -12.50 4.50 -20.15
C LYS A 336 -13.06 3.48 -21.14
N LYS A 337 -12.51 3.39 -22.34
CA LYS A 337 -12.91 2.40 -23.36
C LYS A 337 -12.64 0.98 -22.87
N TYR A 338 -11.46 0.72 -22.28
CA TYR A 338 -11.08 -0.58 -21.74
C TYR A 338 -12.03 -1.03 -20.61
N VAL A 339 -12.20 -0.20 -19.57
CA VAL A 339 -13.05 -0.55 -18.43
C VAL A 339 -14.53 -0.62 -18.79
N GLY A 340 -14.95 0.08 -19.84
CA GLY A 340 -16.31 0.06 -20.37
C GLY A 340 -16.64 -1.11 -21.29
N LYS A 341 -15.66 -1.99 -21.61
CA LYS A 341 -15.91 -3.20 -22.40
C LYS A 341 -16.84 -4.14 -21.63
N GLN A 342 -17.98 -4.48 -22.21
CA GLN A 342 -18.87 -5.52 -21.65
C GLN A 342 -18.26 -6.90 -21.89
N ILE A 343 -18.24 -7.75 -20.84
CA ILE A 343 -17.66 -9.10 -20.85
C ILE A 343 -18.68 -10.21 -20.54
N GLY A 344 -19.89 -9.86 -20.13
CA GLY A 344 -20.93 -10.84 -19.81
C GLY A 344 -22.16 -10.20 -19.19
N ASN A 345 -22.99 -11.03 -18.52
CA ASN A 345 -24.18 -10.61 -17.79
C ASN A 345 -24.33 -11.43 -16.49
N PHE A 346 -24.67 -10.78 -15.38
CA PHE A 346 -25.15 -11.46 -14.16
C PHE A 346 -26.68 -11.61 -14.20
N LYS A 347 -27.21 -12.81 -13.86
CA LYS A 347 -28.64 -13.01 -13.67
C LYS A 347 -29.18 -12.33 -12.42
N THR A 348 -28.37 -12.30 -11.36
CA THR A 348 -28.74 -11.78 -10.04
C THR A 348 -27.66 -10.84 -9.51
N THR A 349 -28.07 -9.88 -8.69
CA THR A 349 -27.12 -9.03 -7.96
C THR A 349 -26.44 -9.84 -6.86
N ILE A 350 -25.10 -9.74 -6.74
CA ILE A 350 -24.30 -10.37 -5.70
C ILE A 350 -23.58 -9.32 -4.86
N TYR A 351 -23.45 -9.58 -3.56
CA TYR A 351 -22.92 -8.65 -2.59
C TYR A 351 -21.72 -9.25 -1.86
N SER A 352 -20.59 -8.54 -1.83
CA SER A 352 -19.42 -9.02 -1.10
C SER A 352 -19.65 -9.13 0.42
N ARG A 353 -20.48 -8.26 1.00
CA ARG A 353 -20.80 -8.29 2.43
C ARG A 353 -21.42 -9.60 2.93
N ASP A 354 -22.10 -10.35 2.05
CA ASP A 354 -22.76 -11.60 2.45
C ASP A 354 -21.74 -12.71 2.81
N GLN A 355 -20.51 -12.62 2.25
CA GLN A 355 -19.43 -13.60 2.47
C GLN A 355 -18.93 -13.66 3.92
N PHE A 356 -19.15 -12.61 4.71
CA PHE A 356 -18.74 -12.59 6.12
C PHE A 356 -19.61 -13.44 7.04
N PHE A 357 -20.78 -13.87 6.56
CA PHE A 357 -21.80 -14.53 7.36
C PHE A 357 -22.13 -15.97 6.92
N GLY A 358 -21.40 -16.51 5.93
CA GLY A 358 -21.61 -17.86 5.44
C GLY A 358 -21.22 -18.03 3.96
N SER A 359 -21.54 -19.20 3.41
CA SER A 359 -21.47 -19.46 1.97
C SER A 359 -22.27 -18.40 1.21
N SER A 360 -21.66 -17.76 0.22
CA SER A 360 -22.24 -16.60 -0.48
C SER A 360 -21.99 -16.66 -1.98
N ALA A 361 -22.95 -16.16 -2.78
CA ALA A 361 -22.81 -16.12 -4.23
C ALA A 361 -21.56 -15.36 -4.69
N PHE A 362 -21.09 -14.35 -3.95
CA PHE A 362 -19.93 -13.56 -4.32
C PHE A 362 -18.62 -14.36 -4.16
N ASN A 363 -18.36 -14.92 -2.98
CA ASN A 363 -17.13 -15.66 -2.71
C ASN A 363 -17.10 -17.03 -3.38
N ASP A 364 -18.23 -17.73 -3.36
CA ASP A 364 -18.32 -19.07 -3.95
C ASP A 364 -18.18 -19.03 -5.47
N PHE A 365 -18.57 -17.93 -6.13
CA PHE A 365 -18.29 -17.73 -7.54
C PHE A 365 -16.78 -17.69 -7.82
N ILE A 366 -16.01 -16.94 -7.02
CA ILE A 366 -14.55 -16.91 -7.15
C ILE A 366 -13.95 -18.29 -6.87
N LEU A 367 -14.35 -18.94 -5.78
CA LEU A 367 -13.87 -20.27 -5.39
C LEU A 367 -14.12 -21.33 -6.46
N ASN A 368 -15.33 -21.31 -7.07
CA ASN A 368 -15.70 -22.24 -8.13
C ASN A 368 -14.90 -21.99 -9.43
N LEU A 369 -14.66 -20.73 -9.78
CA LEU A 369 -13.81 -20.40 -10.93
C LEU A 369 -12.36 -20.82 -10.69
N GLN A 370 -11.83 -20.66 -9.49
CA GLN A 370 -10.49 -21.17 -9.15
C GLN A 370 -10.41 -22.69 -9.37
N LEU A 371 -11.41 -23.47 -8.92
CA LEU A 371 -11.47 -24.91 -9.17
C LEU A 371 -11.54 -25.24 -10.66
N GLN A 372 -12.38 -24.53 -11.40
CA GLN A 372 -12.54 -24.71 -12.86
C GLN A 372 -11.25 -24.41 -13.62
N ILE A 373 -10.57 -23.29 -13.31
CA ILE A 373 -9.35 -22.84 -13.98
C ILE A 373 -8.19 -23.83 -13.69
N THR A 374 -8.09 -24.33 -12.46
CA THR A 374 -6.91 -25.09 -11.99
C THR A 374 -7.11 -26.60 -11.98
N ASN A 375 -8.34 -27.07 -12.04
CA ASN A 375 -8.70 -28.49 -11.79
C ASN A 375 -8.13 -29.00 -10.44
N ALA A 376 -8.16 -28.12 -9.42
CA ALA A 376 -7.80 -28.46 -8.05
C ALA A 376 -8.96 -29.18 -7.33
N ASP A 377 -8.65 -29.91 -6.25
CA ASP A 377 -9.65 -30.61 -5.45
C ASP A 377 -10.41 -29.66 -4.52
N ILE A 378 -9.71 -28.65 -4.02
CA ILE A 378 -10.19 -27.67 -3.04
C ILE A 378 -9.70 -26.28 -3.44
N SER A 379 -10.43 -25.24 -3.14
CA SER A 379 -9.99 -23.85 -3.30
C SER A 379 -10.21 -23.04 -2.03
N PHE A 380 -9.31 -22.09 -1.75
CA PHE A 380 -9.43 -21.10 -0.69
C PHE A 380 -9.53 -19.70 -1.28
N ASN A 381 -10.37 -18.85 -0.70
CA ASN A 381 -10.44 -17.44 -1.00
C ASN A 381 -10.95 -16.67 0.21
N ALA A 382 -10.39 -15.47 0.43
CA ALA A 382 -10.80 -14.56 1.49
C ALA A 382 -11.66 -13.41 0.95
N PRO A 383 -12.47 -12.74 1.79
CA PRO A 383 -13.16 -11.51 1.46
C PRO A 383 -12.19 -10.35 1.20
N LEU A 384 -11.95 -10.03 -0.08
CA LEU A 384 -11.06 -8.94 -0.49
C LEU A 384 -11.76 -7.57 -0.56
N GLN A 385 -13.10 -7.56 -0.51
CA GLN A 385 -13.94 -6.37 -0.61
C GLN A 385 -14.95 -6.34 0.54
N PHE A 386 -15.02 -5.20 1.23
CA PHE A 386 -15.92 -5.05 2.38
C PHE A 386 -17.38 -4.95 1.97
N ASN A 387 -17.72 -4.08 0.99
CA ASN A 387 -19.10 -3.83 0.58
C ASN A 387 -19.24 -3.54 -0.92
N ALA A 388 -18.63 -4.39 -1.76
CA ALA A 388 -18.80 -4.31 -3.21
C ALA A 388 -20.14 -4.94 -3.64
N VAL A 389 -20.71 -4.38 -4.70
CA VAL A 389 -21.97 -4.84 -5.31
C VAL A 389 -21.77 -5.06 -6.80
N LEU A 390 -22.00 -6.27 -7.28
CA LEU A 390 -22.06 -6.60 -8.70
C LEU A 390 -23.53 -6.79 -9.07
N LYS A 391 -24.06 -5.82 -9.83
CA LYS A 391 -25.50 -5.76 -10.14
C LYS A 391 -25.89 -6.77 -11.21
N ALA A 392 -27.13 -7.25 -11.14
CA ALA A 392 -27.78 -7.97 -12.25
C ALA A 392 -27.74 -7.13 -13.54
N GLY A 393 -27.51 -7.78 -14.68
CA GLY A 393 -27.36 -7.13 -15.98
C GLY A 393 -25.93 -7.17 -16.50
N PRO A 394 -25.54 -6.23 -17.38
CA PRO A 394 -24.22 -6.24 -18.02
C PRO A 394 -23.05 -6.20 -17.04
N ILE A 395 -22.05 -7.06 -17.27
CA ILE A 395 -20.77 -7.07 -16.56
C ILE A 395 -19.75 -6.37 -17.44
N TYR A 396 -19.00 -5.47 -16.87
CA TYR A 396 -17.93 -4.75 -17.55
C TYR A 396 -16.55 -5.10 -16.96
N VAL A 397 -15.48 -4.80 -17.70
CA VAL A 397 -14.11 -4.97 -17.21
C VAL A 397 -13.91 -4.26 -15.87
N SER A 398 -14.51 -3.07 -15.68
CA SER A 398 -14.47 -2.34 -14.39
C SER A 398 -14.98 -3.17 -13.20
N ASP A 399 -15.99 -4.01 -13.42
CA ASP A 399 -16.59 -4.81 -12.36
C ASP A 399 -15.63 -5.88 -11.82
N MET A 400 -14.63 -6.26 -12.63
CA MET A 400 -13.63 -7.24 -12.22
C MET A 400 -12.71 -6.73 -11.11
N PHE A 401 -12.48 -5.43 -11.04
CA PHE A 401 -11.72 -4.81 -9.94
C PHE A 401 -12.53 -4.79 -8.63
N ASN A 402 -13.85 -4.82 -8.70
CA ASN A 402 -14.72 -5.03 -7.56
C ASN A 402 -14.87 -6.52 -7.21
N LEU A 403 -14.80 -7.43 -8.18
CA LEU A 403 -14.83 -8.87 -7.92
C LEU A 403 -13.52 -9.35 -7.28
N TYR A 404 -12.36 -8.95 -7.85
CA TYR A 404 -11.05 -9.34 -7.37
C TYR A 404 -10.08 -8.15 -7.39
N LYS A 405 -9.71 -7.66 -6.20
CA LYS A 405 -9.02 -6.37 -6.02
C LYS A 405 -7.55 -6.39 -6.44
N TYR A 406 -6.81 -7.47 -6.14
CA TYR A 406 -5.35 -7.53 -6.26
C TYR A 406 -4.87 -8.23 -7.54
N GLU A 407 -3.62 -8.01 -7.93
CA GLU A 407 -2.96 -8.63 -9.08
C GLU A 407 -2.31 -9.99 -8.75
N ASN A 408 -2.85 -10.70 -7.77
CA ASN A 408 -2.34 -12.00 -7.35
C ASN A 408 -2.39 -13.04 -8.49
N GLN A 409 -1.34 -13.83 -8.62
CA GLN A 409 -1.36 -15.05 -9.43
C GLN A 409 -2.20 -16.13 -8.74
N LEU A 410 -2.70 -17.08 -9.51
CA LEU A 410 -3.39 -18.25 -9.01
C LEU A 410 -2.41 -19.44 -8.93
N TYR A 411 -2.28 -20.00 -7.73
CA TYR A 411 -1.43 -21.15 -7.45
C TYR A 411 -2.25 -22.41 -7.18
N VAL A 412 -1.64 -23.58 -7.43
CA VAL A 412 -2.10 -24.85 -6.85
C VAL A 412 -0.98 -25.40 -5.97
N MET A 413 -1.32 -25.69 -4.73
CA MET A 413 -0.42 -26.26 -3.73
C MET A 413 -0.83 -27.68 -3.35
N ARG A 414 0.14 -28.49 -2.91
CA ARG A 414 -0.14 -29.78 -2.26
C ARG A 414 -0.25 -29.56 -0.76
N MET A 415 -1.40 -29.95 -0.20
CA MET A 415 -1.65 -29.91 1.25
C MET A 415 -2.27 -31.23 1.70
N THR A 416 -1.93 -31.68 2.91
CA THR A 416 -2.63 -32.79 3.55
C THR A 416 -3.99 -32.34 4.06
N GLY A 417 -4.93 -33.26 4.27
CA GLY A 417 -6.23 -32.92 4.85
C GLY A 417 -6.12 -32.29 6.24
N GLU A 418 -5.14 -32.73 7.05
CA GLU A 418 -4.86 -32.11 8.34
C GLU A 418 -4.40 -30.66 8.21
N GLU A 419 -3.50 -30.38 7.26
CA GLU A 419 -3.05 -29.01 6.97
C GLU A 419 -4.21 -28.12 6.49
N ILE A 420 -5.11 -28.65 5.66
CA ILE A 420 -6.32 -27.96 5.20
C ILE A 420 -7.23 -27.60 6.38
N ARG A 421 -7.52 -28.55 7.27
CA ARG A 421 -8.33 -28.28 8.46
C ARG A 421 -7.69 -27.23 9.36
N LYS A 422 -6.40 -27.36 9.66
CA LYS A 422 -5.67 -26.40 10.48
C LYS A 422 -5.60 -24.99 9.86
N HIS A 423 -5.47 -24.90 8.54
CA HIS A 423 -5.55 -23.63 7.82
C HIS A 423 -6.90 -22.95 8.05
N LEU A 424 -8.00 -23.69 7.89
CA LEU A 424 -9.35 -23.18 8.13
C LEU A 424 -9.55 -22.83 9.60
N GLU A 425 -9.04 -23.63 10.55
CA GLU A 425 -9.09 -23.32 11.98
C GLU A 425 -8.48 -21.94 12.27
N MET A 426 -7.28 -21.67 11.78
CA MET A 426 -6.66 -20.35 11.97
C MET A 426 -7.46 -19.23 11.31
N SER A 427 -7.99 -19.46 10.10
CA SER A 427 -8.85 -18.51 9.42
C SER A 427 -10.05 -18.13 10.28
N TYR A 428 -10.79 -19.13 10.78
CA TYR A 428 -11.99 -18.87 11.58
C TYR A 428 -11.66 -18.34 12.98
N ASN A 429 -10.49 -18.65 13.55
CA ASN A 429 -10.03 -18.04 14.81
C ASN A 429 -9.77 -16.53 14.66
N LEU A 430 -9.36 -16.08 13.47
CA LEU A 430 -9.21 -14.65 13.17
C LEU A 430 -10.54 -13.96 12.85
N TRP A 431 -11.53 -14.72 12.40
CA TRP A 431 -12.78 -14.21 11.82
C TRP A 431 -13.93 -14.17 12.82
N VAL A 432 -14.17 -15.29 13.55
CA VAL A 432 -15.37 -15.45 14.37
C VAL A 432 -15.04 -15.58 15.85
N ASN A 433 -15.98 -15.13 16.65
CA ASN A 433 -15.92 -15.22 18.10
C ASN A 433 -16.05 -16.68 18.58
N THR A 434 -15.62 -16.94 19.83
CA THR A 434 -16.04 -18.15 20.58
C THR A 434 -17.25 -17.77 21.42
N MET A 435 -18.46 -18.05 20.89
CA MET A 435 -19.71 -17.66 21.53
C MET A 435 -19.97 -18.47 22.81
N LYS A 436 -20.37 -17.78 23.87
CA LYS A 436 -20.78 -18.38 25.15
C LYS A 436 -22.29 -18.34 25.33
N SER A 437 -22.96 -17.48 24.57
CA SER A 437 -24.40 -17.32 24.57
C SER A 437 -24.93 -16.91 23.18
N PRO A 438 -26.23 -17.06 22.87
CA PRO A 438 -26.81 -16.57 21.63
C PRO A 438 -26.83 -15.04 21.49
N ASP A 439 -26.53 -14.31 22.59
CA ASP A 439 -26.48 -12.84 22.59
C ASP A 439 -25.10 -12.28 22.22
N ASP A 440 -24.07 -13.14 22.16
CA ASP A 440 -22.73 -12.76 21.76
C ASP A 440 -22.68 -12.38 20.25
N HIS A 441 -21.68 -11.58 19.85
CA HIS A 441 -21.37 -11.37 18.44
C HIS A 441 -20.89 -12.67 17.79
N LEU A 442 -21.29 -12.90 16.55
CA LEU A 442 -20.76 -13.98 15.71
C LEU A 442 -19.32 -13.65 15.29
N LEU A 443 -19.10 -12.40 14.86
CA LEU A 443 -17.83 -11.94 14.32
C LEU A 443 -16.93 -11.41 15.43
N LEU A 444 -15.60 -11.53 15.25
CA LEU A 444 -14.63 -10.82 16.08
C LEU A 444 -14.60 -9.34 15.67
N LEU A 445 -15.31 -8.52 16.44
CA LEU A 445 -15.42 -7.09 16.24
C LEU A 445 -14.63 -6.32 17.30
N ASP A 446 -14.16 -5.13 16.93
CA ASP A 446 -13.47 -4.20 17.82
C ASP A 446 -13.83 -2.75 17.44
N GLU A 447 -13.69 -1.83 18.37
CA GLU A 447 -13.84 -0.42 18.07
C GLU A 447 -12.67 0.06 17.19
N LYS A 448 -13.01 0.66 16.06
CA LYS A 448 -12.05 1.22 15.11
C LYS A 448 -12.32 2.71 14.95
N THR A 449 -11.24 3.47 14.87
CA THR A 449 -11.31 4.88 14.45
C THR A 449 -11.20 4.91 12.93
N ILE A 450 -12.26 5.34 12.24
CA ILE A 450 -12.30 5.48 10.78
C ILE A 450 -12.59 6.96 10.48
N GLY A 451 -11.56 7.69 10.09
CA GLY A 451 -11.59 9.15 10.09
C GLY A 451 -11.79 9.67 11.50
N ASP A 452 -12.75 10.58 11.70
CA ASP A 452 -13.08 11.16 13.02
C ASP A 452 -14.18 10.37 13.79
N GLN A 453 -14.58 9.19 13.31
CA GLN A 453 -15.68 8.41 13.88
C GLN A 453 -15.20 7.11 14.49
N GLN A 454 -15.64 6.84 15.72
CA GLN A 454 -15.56 5.52 16.34
C GLN A 454 -16.63 4.63 15.72
N ARG A 455 -16.24 3.49 15.14
CA ARG A 455 -17.16 2.49 14.56
C ARG A 455 -16.71 1.10 14.96
N LEU A 456 -17.66 0.17 15.08
CA LEU A 456 -17.35 -1.24 15.12
C LEU A 456 -16.83 -1.69 13.75
N GLY A 457 -15.74 -2.44 13.75
CA GLY A 457 -15.14 -3.05 12.58
C GLY A 457 -14.58 -4.42 12.91
N PHE A 458 -14.05 -5.12 11.91
CA PHE A 458 -13.38 -6.39 12.17
C PHE A 458 -12.14 -6.16 13.03
N LYS A 459 -11.95 -7.01 14.04
CA LYS A 459 -10.74 -7.01 14.86
C LYS A 459 -9.49 -7.30 14.02
N ASN A 460 -9.59 -8.28 13.11
CA ASN A 460 -8.51 -8.72 12.24
C ASN A 460 -8.81 -8.35 10.77
N LEU A 461 -7.77 -8.43 9.92
CA LEU A 461 -7.87 -8.08 8.51
C LEU A 461 -8.64 -9.16 7.73
N SER A 462 -9.72 -8.76 7.06
CA SER A 462 -10.66 -9.70 6.40
C SER A 462 -10.05 -10.48 5.24
N PHE A 463 -8.98 -9.99 4.64
CA PHE A 463 -8.26 -10.74 3.61
C PHE A 463 -7.52 -11.99 4.15
N ASN A 464 -7.61 -12.25 5.46
CA ASN A 464 -7.17 -13.49 6.12
C ASN A 464 -8.35 -14.41 6.54
N PHE A 465 -9.58 -14.11 6.10
CA PHE A 465 -10.77 -14.91 6.42
C PHE A 465 -11.07 -15.91 5.29
N ASP A 466 -10.15 -16.84 5.04
CA ASP A 466 -10.34 -17.84 4.00
C ASP A 466 -11.52 -18.76 4.32
N SER A 467 -12.39 -18.96 3.35
CA SER A 467 -13.34 -20.07 3.28
C SER A 467 -13.01 -20.98 2.10
N ALA A 468 -13.69 -22.13 2.00
CA ALA A 468 -13.34 -23.17 1.05
C ALA A 468 -14.52 -23.61 0.16
N ALA A 469 -14.19 -23.99 -1.09
CA ALA A 469 -15.03 -24.86 -1.91
C ALA A 469 -14.31 -26.18 -2.20
N GLY A 470 -15.07 -27.21 -2.63
CA GLY A 470 -14.57 -28.58 -2.84
C GLY A 470 -14.72 -29.48 -1.64
N ILE A 471 -15.05 -28.94 -0.46
CA ILE A 471 -15.36 -29.68 0.77
C ILE A 471 -16.65 -29.16 1.41
N ASP A 472 -17.40 -30.05 2.08
CA ASP A 472 -18.54 -29.72 2.92
C ASP A 472 -18.09 -29.69 4.38
N TYR A 473 -18.35 -28.60 5.13
CA TYR A 473 -17.88 -28.46 6.51
C TYR A 473 -18.78 -27.56 7.37
N GLU A 474 -18.62 -27.66 8.68
CA GLU A 474 -19.28 -26.84 9.68
C GLU A 474 -18.26 -26.11 10.54
N VAL A 475 -18.60 -24.92 10.98
CA VAL A 475 -17.80 -24.11 11.90
C VAL A 475 -18.57 -23.92 13.19
N ASP A 476 -18.22 -24.68 14.24
CA ASP A 476 -18.86 -24.64 15.55
C ASP A 476 -18.27 -23.49 16.38
N VAL A 477 -18.99 -22.39 16.42
CA VAL A 477 -18.56 -21.15 17.12
C VAL A 477 -18.60 -21.26 18.64
N THR A 478 -19.11 -22.38 19.20
CA THR A 478 -19.09 -22.63 20.66
C THR A 478 -17.78 -23.28 21.12
N LYS A 479 -16.98 -23.78 20.17
CA LYS A 479 -15.71 -24.47 20.43
C LYS A 479 -14.57 -23.48 20.61
N PRO A 480 -13.56 -23.85 21.37
CA PRO A 480 -12.34 -23.04 21.48
C PRO A 480 -11.59 -22.99 20.12
N ASP A 481 -10.67 -22.04 20.03
CA ASP A 481 -9.79 -21.90 18.88
C ASP A 481 -9.01 -23.20 18.61
N GLY A 482 -8.97 -23.62 17.35
CA GLY A 482 -8.37 -24.87 16.91
C GLY A 482 -9.31 -26.09 16.88
N GLU A 483 -10.56 -25.94 17.36
CA GLU A 483 -11.56 -27.01 17.43
C GLU A 483 -12.91 -26.62 16.78
N LYS A 484 -12.96 -25.49 16.03
CA LYS A 484 -14.19 -24.96 15.43
C LYS A 484 -14.57 -25.67 14.13
N VAL A 485 -13.60 -26.13 13.34
CA VAL A 485 -13.83 -26.62 11.98
C VAL A 485 -14.00 -28.15 11.97
N LYS A 486 -15.14 -28.59 11.45
CA LYS A 486 -15.42 -30.01 11.21
C LYS A 486 -15.69 -30.23 9.72
N ILE A 487 -14.72 -30.81 9.00
CA ILE A 487 -14.88 -31.22 7.61
C ILE A 487 -15.68 -32.52 7.57
N LEU A 488 -16.80 -32.50 6.83
CA LEU A 488 -17.73 -33.61 6.77
C LEU A 488 -17.39 -34.58 5.65
N ARG A 489 -17.02 -34.06 4.47
CA ARG A 489 -16.70 -34.82 3.26
C ARG A 489 -16.18 -33.92 2.16
N MET A 490 -15.73 -34.48 1.06
CA MET A 490 -15.56 -33.77 -0.21
C MET A 490 -16.92 -33.39 -0.78
N SER A 491 -17.03 -32.26 -1.49
CA SER A 491 -18.32 -31.82 -2.07
C SER A 491 -18.84 -32.71 -3.19
N ASN A 492 -17.98 -33.56 -3.76
CA ASN A 492 -18.38 -34.61 -4.72
C ASN A 492 -18.97 -35.87 -4.04
N GLY A 493 -19.08 -35.89 -2.70
CA GLY A 493 -19.62 -36.98 -1.91
C GLY A 493 -18.57 -37.99 -1.41
N GLU A 494 -17.32 -37.92 -1.86
CA GLU A 494 -16.23 -38.79 -1.36
C GLU A 494 -15.89 -38.47 0.10
N PRO A 495 -15.38 -39.47 0.87
CA PRO A 495 -14.86 -39.21 2.21
C PRO A 495 -13.68 -38.25 2.18
N PHE A 496 -13.64 -37.34 3.13
CA PHE A 496 -12.45 -36.52 3.39
C PHE A 496 -11.50 -37.27 4.31
N ASP A 497 -10.21 -37.31 3.97
CA ASP A 497 -9.17 -37.97 4.75
C ASP A 497 -8.06 -36.99 5.14
N GLU A 498 -7.85 -36.79 6.43
CA GLU A 498 -6.82 -35.87 6.95
C GLU A 498 -5.40 -36.28 6.54
N LYS A 499 -5.14 -37.54 6.21
CA LYS A 499 -3.82 -38.02 5.80
C LYS A 499 -3.57 -37.97 4.30
N LYS A 500 -4.62 -37.81 3.51
CA LYS A 500 -4.52 -37.74 2.04
C LYS A 500 -3.98 -36.35 1.60
N TRP A 501 -3.22 -36.36 0.51
CA TRP A 501 -2.78 -35.17 -0.15
C TRP A 501 -3.81 -34.68 -1.16
N TYR A 502 -4.12 -33.37 -1.12
CA TYR A 502 -5.04 -32.69 -2.01
C TYR A 502 -4.34 -31.58 -2.79
N LYS A 503 -4.86 -31.27 -3.96
CA LYS A 503 -4.50 -30.08 -4.74
C LYS A 503 -5.38 -28.93 -4.28
N VAL A 504 -4.78 -27.87 -3.78
CA VAL A 504 -5.50 -26.73 -3.22
C VAL A 504 -5.18 -25.47 -4.01
N ALA A 505 -6.20 -24.85 -4.61
CA ALA A 505 -6.08 -23.58 -5.29
C ALA A 505 -6.07 -22.43 -4.28
N VAL A 506 -5.09 -21.55 -4.38
CA VAL A 506 -4.91 -20.37 -3.54
C VAL A 506 -4.33 -19.22 -4.38
N ASN A 507 -4.49 -17.98 -3.92
CA ASN A 507 -3.77 -16.87 -4.54
C ASN A 507 -2.28 -16.84 -4.13
N SER A 508 -1.46 -16.12 -4.89
CA SER A 508 -0.01 -16.05 -4.64
C SER A 508 0.35 -15.45 -3.29
N TYR A 509 -0.41 -14.47 -2.79
CA TYR A 509 -0.21 -13.91 -1.45
C TYR A 509 -0.29 -15.02 -0.38
N ARG A 510 -1.37 -15.84 -0.43
CA ARG A 510 -1.53 -16.96 0.49
C ARG A 510 -0.45 -18.03 0.27
N GLY A 511 -0.20 -18.39 -0.98
CA GLY A 511 0.80 -19.41 -1.34
C GLY A 511 2.22 -19.09 -0.87
N ASN A 512 2.55 -17.81 -0.77
CA ASN A 512 3.85 -17.33 -0.25
C ASN A 512 3.88 -17.17 1.27
N GLY A 513 2.79 -17.52 1.97
CA GLY A 513 2.70 -17.47 3.43
C GLY A 513 2.07 -16.20 3.99
N GLY A 514 1.56 -15.33 3.14
CA GLY A 514 0.87 -14.11 3.57
C GLY A 514 -0.30 -14.40 4.52
N GLY A 515 -0.42 -13.59 5.59
CA GLY A 515 -1.41 -13.79 6.65
C GLY A 515 -1.19 -15.01 7.52
N GLU A 516 -0.07 -15.73 7.35
CA GLU A 516 0.42 -16.83 8.20
C GLU A 516 -0.50 -18.07 8.33
N LEU A 517 -1.59 -18.15 7.54
CA LEU A 517 -2.53 -19.27 7.60
C LEU A 517 -1.89 -20.61 7.18
N LEU A 518 -0.97 -20.57 6.22
CA LEU A 518 -0.22 -21.77 5.80
C LEU A 518 0.91 -22.11 6.78
N THR A 519 1.58 -21.09 7.31
CA THR A 519 2.76 -21.30 8.18
C THR A 519 2.35 -21.56 9.62
N LYS A 520 1.83 -20.57 10.33
CA LYS A 520 1.39 -20.73 11.73
C LYS A 520 0.10 -21.57 11.83
N GLY A 521 -0.82 -21.39 10.90
CA GLY A 521 -2.08 -22.13 10.88
C GLY A 521 -1.91 -23.59 10.53
N ALA A 522 -1.58 -23.89 9.29
CA ALA A 522 -1.40 -25.28 8.82
C ALA A 522 -0.12 -25.95 9.34
N GLY A 523 0.85 -25.18 9.84
CA GLY A 523 2.12 -25.70 10.35
C GLY A 523 3.14 -26.05 9.27
N ILE A 524 2.99 -25.51 8.05
CA ILE A 524 3.93 -25.72 6.95
C ILE A 524 5.13 -24.77 7.15
N PRO A 525 6.36 -25.28 7.24
CA PRO A 525 7.54 -24.43 7.35
C PRO A 525 7.63 -23.45 6.19
N LYS A 526 8.00 -22.19 6.45
CA LYS A 526 8.06 -21.11 5.44
C LYS A 526 8.93 -21.49 4.24
N ASP A 527 10.11 -22.08 4.49
CA ASP A 527 11.05 -22.56 3.48
C ASP A 527 10.54 -23.74 2.64
N SER A 528 9.49 -24.41 3.11
CA SER A 528 8.88 -25.56 2.42
C SER A 528 7.72 -25.14 1.50
N LEU A 529 7.19 -23.91 1.62
CA LEU A 529 6.03 -23.46 0.84
C LEU A 529 6.28 -23.54 -0.67
N GLU A 530 7.46 -23.11 -1.12
CA GLU A 530 7.85 -23.13 -2.52
C GLU A 530 7.78 -24.56 -3.11
N SER A 531 8.24 -25.56 -2.38
CA SER A 531 8.21 -26.98 -2.81
C SER A 531 6.81 -27.58 -2.87
N ARG A 532 5.82 -26.95 -2.22
CA ARG A 532 4.42 -27.37 -2.23
C ARG A 532 3.64 -26.85 -3.45
N ILE A 533 4.13 -25.80 -4.12
CA ILE A 533 3.48 -25.20 -5.28
C ILE A 533 3.75 -26.06 -6.51
N ILE A 534 2.69 -26.59 -7.11
CA ILE A 534 2.76 -27.45 -8.30
C ILE A 534 2.27 -26.77 -9.58
N TYR A 535 1.64 -25.60 -9.46
CA TYR A 535 1.19 -24.79 -10.58
C TYR A 535 1.18 -23.30 -10.19
N ARG A 536 1.58 -22.45 -11.12
CA ARG A 536 1.44 -21.00 -11.07
C ARG A 536 0.85 -20.50 -12.36
N SER A 537 -0.16 -19.65 -12.27
CA SER A 537 -0.71 -18.99 -13.44
C SER A 537 0.29 -17.96 -14.01
N LYS A 538 0.28 -17.77 -15.33
CA LYS A 538 1.14 -16.78 -16.01
C LYS A 538 0.66 -15.34 -15.85
N ARG A 539 -0.64 -15.15 -15.71
CA ARG A 539 -1.29 -13.86 -15.51
C ARG A 539 -1.91 -13.83 -14.12
N ASP A 540 -2.33 -12.66 -13.71
CA ASP A 540 -3.07 -12.47 -12.46
C ASP A 540 -4.44 -13.17 -12.49
N GLN A 541 -5.00 -13.42 -11.31
CA GLN A 541 -6.27 -14.14 -11.17
C GLN A 541 -7.44 -13.39 -11.82
N ARG A 542 -7.47 -12.05 -11.76
CA ARG A 542 -8.51 -11.22 -12.39
C ARG A 542 -8.59 -11.48 -13.90
N TYR A 543 -7.45 -11.63 -14.57
CA TYR A 543 -7.40 -11.95 -16.00
C TYR A 543 -8.15 -13.26 -16.29
N TYR A 544 -7.90 -14.33 -15.55
CA TYR A 544 -8.58 -15.61 -15.77
C TYR A 544 -10.06 -15.58 -15.41
N LEU A 545 -10.42 -14.85 -14.35
CA LEU A 545 -11.83 -14.63 -14.01
C LEU A 545 -12.58 -13.91 -15.15
N MET A 546 -11.95 -12.92 -15.79
CA MET A 546 -12.52 -12.25 -16.98
C MET A 546 -12.72 -13.23 -18.14
N GLU A 547 -11.72 -14.04 -18.47
CA GLU A 547 -11.83 -15.03 -19.55
C GLU A 547 -12.97 -16.02 -19.33
N GLU A 548 -13.12 -16.52 -18.09
CA GLU A 548 -14.20 -17.46 -17.78
C GLU A 548 -15.58 -16.80 -17.88
N ILE A 549 -15.72 -15.55 -17.42
CA ILE A 549 -16.96 -14.79 -17.55
C ILE A 549 -17.30 -14.53 -19.03
N GLU A 550 -16.31 -14.17 -19.87
CA GLU A 550 -16.51 -14.01 -21.32
C GLU A 550 -16.97 -15.33 -21.97
N LYS A 551 -16.39 -16.47 -21.58
CA LYS A 551 -16.79 -17.81 -22.07
C LYS A 551 -18.22 -18.17 -21.65
N MET A 552 -18.61 -17.88 -20.42
CA MET A 552 -19.95 -18.14 -19.90
C MET A 552 -21.02 -17.25 -20.56
N GLY A 553 -20.67 -16.01 -20.93
CA GLY A 553 -21.58 -14.99 -21.45
C GLY A 553 -22.65 -14.56 -20.43
N THR A 554 -23.31 -15.51 -19.76
CA THR A 554 -24.29 -15.25 -18.71
C THR A 554 -23.94 -16.04 -17.46
N VAL A 555 -23.75 -15.34 -16.35
CA VAL A 555 -23.38 -15.86 -15.04
C VAL A 555 -24.59 -15.98 -14.13
N ASP A 556 -24.82 -17.16 -13.57
CA ASP A 556 -25.82 -17.44 -12.54
C ASP A 556 -25.11 -17.80 -11.22
N ALA A 557 -24.47 -16.79 -10.60
CA ALA A 557 -23.73 -16.98 -9.35
C ALA A 557 -24.69 -17.32 -8.21
N LYS A 558 -24.44 -18.44 -7.53
CA LYS A 558 -25.22 -18.94 -6.39
C LYS A 558 -24.29 -19.37 -5.25
N PRO A 559 -24.75 -19.29 -4.00
CA PRO A 559 -24.01 -19.87 -2.89
C PRO A 559 -23.95 -21.41 -3.04
N ASN A 560 -22.79 -21.98 -2.74
CA ASN A 560 -22.59 -23.45 -2.75
C ASN A 560 -23.34 -24.13 -1.62
N ASN A 561 -23.59 -23.42 -0.50
CA ASN A 561 -24.15 -23.94 0.74
C ASN A 561 -23.37 -25.14 1.29
N ASN A 562 -22.09 -25.21 1.00
CA ASN A 562 -21.19 -26.29 1.38
C ASN A 562 -20.62 -26.11 2.80
N TRP A 563 -20.85 -24.93 3.42
CA TRP A 563 -20.44 -24.69 4.79
C TRP A 563 -21.36 -23.73 5.51
N LYS A 564 -21.37 -23.78 6.85
CA LYS A 564 -22.18 -22.91 7.72
C LYS A 564 -21.60 -22.79 9.12
N PHE A 565 -22.00 -21.73 9.81
CA PHE A 565 -21.77 -21.59 11.25
C PHE A 565 -22.81 -22.37 12.05
N VAL A 566 -22.37 -23.07 13.11
CA VAL A 566 -23.26 -23.82 14.01
C VAL A 566 -22.94 -23.47 15.48
N PRO A 567 -23.91 -23.58 16.42
CA PRO A 567 -25.32 -23.99 16.22
C PRO A 567 -26.15 -22.87 15.57
N GLU A 568 -26.94 -23.19 14.55
CA GLU A 568 -27.70 -22.19 13.79
C GLU A 568 -28.66 -21.36 14.65
N ALA A 569 -29.16 -21.92 15.74
CA ALA A 569 -30.01 -21.21 16.69
C ALA A 569 -29.31 -20.00 17.35
N TRP A 570 -28.01 -20.01 17.45
CA TRP A 570 -27.18 -18.89 17.97
C TRP A 570 -26.67 -18.00 16.85
N THR A 571 -26.11 -18.64 15.80
CA THR A 571 -25.36 -17.93 14.77
C THR A 571 -26.23 -17.11 13.83
N LYS A 572 -27.46 -17.56 13.50
CA LYS A 572 -28.37 -16.80 12.63
C LYS A 572 -28.80 -15.46 13.22
N PRO A 573 -29.33 -15.39 14.49
CA PRO A 573 -29.64 -14.11 15.12
C PRO A 573 -28.42 -13.22 15.32
N ALA A 574 -27.24 -13.80 15.68
CA ALA A 574 -26.00 -13.05 15.85
C ALA A 574 -25.51 -12.47 14.53
N ALA A 575 -25.54 -13.24 13.44
CA ALA A 575 -25.19 -12.78 12.09
C ALA A 575 -26.06 -11.60 11.65
N GLN A 576 -27.37 -11.63 11.94
CA GLN A 576 -28.26 -10.52 11.62
C GLN A 576 -27.91 -9.25 12.40
N ARG A 577 -27.62 -9.36 13.70
CA ARG A 577 -27.18 -8.22 14.52
C ARG A 577 -25.87 -7.62 14.02
N ASP A 578 -24.88 -8.47 13.77
CA ASP A 578 -23.55 -8.03 13.29
C ASP A 578 -23.63 -7.43 11.88
N PHE A 579 -24.49 -7.98 11.02
CA PHE A 579 -24.77 -7.39 9.70
C PHE A 579 -25.32 -5.97 9.82
N GLU A 580 -26.33 -5.77 10.70
CA GLU A 580 -26.93 -4.45 10.90
C GLU A 580 -25.97 -3.44 11.49
N LEU A 581 -25.06 -3.87 12.37
CA LEU A 581 -23.99 -3.03 12.93
C LEU A 581 -22.97 -2.59 11.87
N LEU A 582 -22.55 -3.52 11.00
CA LEU A 582 -21.49 -3.24 10.01
C LEU A 582 -22.02 -2.55 8.75
N PHE A 583 -23.23 -2.88 8.29
CA PHE A 583 -23.74 -2.50 6.97
C PHE A 583 -25.09 -1.76 7.01
N GLY A 584 -25.68 -1.59 8.18
CA GLY A 584 -27.04 -1.06 8.34
C GLY A 584 -28.12 -2.12 8.09
N LYS A 585 -29.39 -1.74 8.28
CA LYS A 585 -30.49 -2.66 8.06
C LYS A 585 -30.52 -3.16 6.60
N LYS A 586 -30.77 -4.44 6.41
CA LYS A 586 -31.03 -4.99 5.06
C LYS A 586 -32.25 -4.24 4.46
N GLN A 587 -32.01 -3.58 3.32
CA GLN A 587 -33.08 -2.97 2.52
C GLN A 587 -33.83 -4.05 1.74
#